data_1e28cc798add32ed1129e82e5a417dfa
#
_entry.id   1e28cc798add32ed1129e82e5a417dfa
#
_cell.length_a   1.000
_cell.length_b   1.000
_cell.length_c   1.000
_cell.angle_alpha   90.00
_cell.angle_beta   90.00
_cell.angle_gamma   90.00
#
_symmetry.space_group_name_H-M   'P 1'
#
loop_
_entity.id
_entity.type
_entity.pdbx_description
1 polymer ?
#
loop_
_entity_poly.entity_id
_entity_poly.type
_entity_poly.pdbx_seq_one_letter_code
_entity_poly.pdbx_strand_id
1 'polypeptide(L)'
;MTIPSFADTTFTDPSRIRNFCIIAHIDHGKSTLADRMLQLTGVVEERQMRAQYLDRMDIERERGITLKAQNVRLPWTVDGQEYVLHLIDTPGHVDFTYEVSRALEACEGAVLLVDAAQGIEAQTLANLYLAMENDLTIIPVLNKIDLPAADPDRYAAEIAHIVGCDPDDVLRVSGKTGAGVTELLDEVIKLVPAPQGDPDAPARAMIFDSVYDTYRGVVTYVRVVDGKIVPREKIAMMSTGATHELLEVGIVSPEPKPSKGLGVGEVGYLITGVKDVRQSKVGDTVTTARGGATEALTGYREPRPMVYSGLYPVDGSDYPVLREALDKLQLNDAALTYEPETSVALGFGFRCGFLGLLHMEITRERLEREFGLDLISTAPNVVYRVVMEDGSEHVVTNPSDWPEGKTRHIFEPVVKTTVIAPSEFIGAIMELCQSRRGELGGMDYLSETRVELRYTLPLAEIIFDFFDALKSRTRGYASLDYEEAGEQEADLVKVDILLQGEAVDAFSAIVHREAAYGYGNKMATKLKELIPRQQFEVPVQAAIGSKIIARENIRAIRKDVLAKCYGGDISRKRKLLEKQKEGKKRMKTIGRVEVPQEAFVAALSTDAAGDKPKGK
;
A
#
# COMPACT_ATOMS: atom_id res chain seq x y z
N MET A 1 -36.45 24.40 0.96
CA MET A 1 -35.84 24.90 -0.26
C MET A 1 -35.72 23.76 -1.22
N THR A 2 -36.38 23.84 -2.38
CA THR A 2 -36.30 22.83 -3.44
C THR A 2 -34.89 22.92 -4.05
N ILE A 3 -34.14 21.85 -3.97
CA ILE A 3 -32.85 21.70 -4.65
C ILE A 3 -33.12 21.90 -6.15
N PRO A 4 -32.48 22.88 -6.84
CA PRO A 4 -32.66 23.04 -8.27
C PRO A 4 -32.15 21.75 -8.95
N SER A 5 -32.98 21.14 -9.78
CA SER A 5 -32.56 19.96 -10.53
C SER A 5 -31.67 20.41 -11.69
N PHE A 6 -30.35 20.23 -11.55
CA PHE A 6 -29.40 20.26 -12.69
C PHE A 6 -29.70 19.18 -13.77
N ALA A 7 -30.83 18.53 -13.67
CA ALA A 7 -31.21 17.40 -14.52
C ALA A 7 -31.54 17.78 -15.98
N ASP A 8 -31.57 19.06 -16.34
CA ASP A 8 -32.04 19.49 -17.67
C ASP A 8 -31.01 20.18 -18.58
N THR A 9 -29.81 20.53 -18.09
CA THR A 9 -28.74 21.04 -18.96
C THR A 9 -27.90 19.88 -19.48
N THR A 10 -27.71 19.81 -20.79
CA THR A 10 -27.06 18.66 -21.46
C THR A 10 -25.58 18.54 -21.06
N PHE A 11 -24.90 19.65 -20.78
CA PHE A 11 -23.52 19.73 -20.32
C PHE A 11 -23.34 20.98 -19.43
N THR A 12 -22.45 20.88 -18.44
CA THR A 12 -22.09 22.03 -17.60
C THR A 12 -21.10 22.93 -18.34
N ASP A 13 -21.27 24.24 -18.26
CA ASP A 13 -20.29 25.20 -18.77
C ASP A 13 -18.95 25.01 -18.04
N PRO A 14 -17.83 24.77 -18.73
CA PRO A 14 -16.53 24.57 -18.10
C PRO A 14 -16.12 25.71 -17.17
N SER A 15 -16.51 26.96 -17.45
CA SER A 15 -16.22 28.13 -16.59
C SER A 15 -16.82 28.00 -15.19
N ARG A 16 -17.83 27.16 -15.01
CA ARG A 16 -18.52 26.89 -13.74
C ARG A 16 -18.09 25.58 -13.06
N ILE A 17 -17.10 24.90 -13.60
CA ILE A 17 -16.57 23.65 -13.04
C ILE A 17 -15.30 23.95 -12.26
N ARG A 18 -15.13 23.27 -11.11
CA ARG A 18 -13.89 23.24 -10.33
C ARG A 18 -13.59 21.80 -9.94
N ASN A 19 -12.49 21.26 -10.44
CA ASN A 19 -12.02 19.91 -10.08
C ASN A 19 -10.89 20.06 -9.06
N PHE A 20 -11.07 19.49 -7.89
CA PHE A 20 -10.07 19.57 -6.84
C PHE A 20 -10.02 18.29 -6.02
N CYS A 21 -8.88 18.08 -5.39
CA CYS A 21 -8.66 16.98 -4.45
C CYS A 21 -8.28 17.52 -3.06
N ILE A 22 -8.29 16.63 -2.07
CA ILE A 22 -7.77 16.91 -0.73
C ILE A 22 -6.55 16.04 -0.52
N ILE A 23 -5.38 16.65 -0.39
CA ILE A 23 -4.13 16.00 -0.02
C ILE A 23 -3.84 16.21 1.46
N ALA A 24 -3.58 15.14 2.18
CA ALA A 24 -3.39 15.17 3.63
C ALA A 24 -2.56 13.97 4.08
N HIS A 25 -1.89 14.13 5.22
CA HIS A 25 -1.36 12.98 5.96
C HIS A 25 -2.49 12.16 6.59
N ILE A 26 -2.20 10.90 6.93
CA ILE A 26 -3.11 10.03 7.68
C ILE A 26 -3.52 10.74 8.98
N ASP A 27 -4.78 10.63 9.37
CA ASP A 27 -5.37 11.25 10.57
C ASP A 27 -5.42 12.78 10.60
N HIS A 28 -5.04 13.52 9.54
CA HIS A 28 -5.22 14.97 9.48
C HIS A 28 -6.68 15.40 9.27
N GLY A 29 -7.59 14.43 9.07
CA GLY A 29 -9.03 14.68 9.02
C GLY A 29 -9.61 14.88 7.63
N LYS A 30 -8.96 14.33 6.59
CA LYS A 30 -9.40 14.38 5.18
C LYS A 30 -10.84 13.90 5.02
N SER A 31 -11.17 12.67 5.43
CA SER A 31 -12.52 12.11 5.30
C SER A 31 -13.55 12.87 6.12
N THR A 32 -13.17 13.42 7.29
CA THR A 32 -14.06 14.27 8.10
C THR A 32 -14.38 15.61 7.43
N LEU A 33 -13.38 16.20 6.76
CA LEU A 33 -13.60 17.43 5.99
C LEU A 33 -14.48 17.16 4.76
N ALA A 34 -14.22 16.08 4.03
CA ALA A 34 -15.05 15.65 2.91
C ALA A 34 -16.51 15.41 3.33
N ASP A 35 -16.75 14.72 4.45
CA ASP A 35 -18.07 14.54 5.05
C ASP A 35 -18.78 15.87 5.33
N ARG A 36 -18.04 16.84 5.85
CA ARG A 36 -18.57 18.17 6.13
C ARG A 36 -18.95 18.92 4.84
N MET A 37 -18.15 18.79 3.78
CA MET A 37 -18.48 19.35 2.47
C MET A 37 -19.74 18.72 1.88
N LEU A 38 -19.90 17.38 1.97
CA LEU A 38 -21.11 16.67 1.56
C LEU A 38 -22.36 17.17 2.29
N GLN A 39 -22.23 17.43 3.58
CA GLN A 39 -23.33 17.92 4.42
C GLN A 39 -23.71 19.37 4.05
N LEU A 40 -22.73 20.27 3.93
CA LEU A 40 -22.95 21.70 3.63
C LEU A 40 -23.55 21.90 2.24
N THR A 41 -23.13 21.10 1.26
CA THR A 41 -23.65 21.17 -0.11
C THR A 41 -25.02 20.49 -0.27
N GLY A 42 -25.50 19.79 0.78
CA GLY A 42 -26.80 19.13 0.78
C GLY A 42 -26.91 17.91 -0.15
N VAL A 43 -25.77 17.41 -0.64
CA VAL A 43 -25.73 16.22 -1.49
C VAL A 43 -26.15 14.96 -0.73
N VAL A 44 -25.84 14.91 0.58
CA VAL A 44 -26.28 13.87 1.51
C VAL A 44 -27.22 14.50 2.53
N GLU A 45 -28.42 13.93 2.67
CA GLU A 45 -29.36 14.37 3.70
C GLU A 45 -28.79 14.08 5.11
N GLU A 46 -28.98 14.99 6.05
CA GLU A 46 -28.44 14.89 7.42
C GLU A 46 -28.74 13.54 8.11
N ARG A 47 -29.95 13.00 7.88
CA ARG A 47 -30.38 11.69 8.42
C ARG A 47 -29.70 10.48 7.77
N GLN A 48 -29.08 10.65 6.59
CA GLN A 48 -28.37 9.60 5.84
C GLN A 48 -26.86 9.73 6.05
N MET A 49 -26.42 10.82 6.65
CA MET A 49 -25.01 11.09 6.91
C MET A 49 -24.45 10.08 7.91
N ARG A 50 -23.31 9.49 7.55
CA ARG A 50 -22.51 8.62 8.41
C ARG A 50 -21.06 9.09 8.38
N ALA A 51 -20.31 8.79 9.43
CA ALA A 51 -18.89 9.11 9.45
C ALA A 51 -18.14 8.38 8.32
N GLN A 52 -17.19 9.07 7.68
CA GLN A 52 -16.40 8.57 6.56
C GLN A 52 -17.30 8.06 5.42
N TYR A 53 -18.20 8.93 4.97
CA TYR A 53 -19.23 8.56 4.00
C TYR A 53 -18.64 8.08 2.66
N LEU A 54 -17.53 8.67 2.22
CA LEU A 54 -16.83 8.30 1.00
C LEU A 54 -16.01 7.02 1.15
N ASP A 55 -15.57 6.66 2.36
CA ASP A 55 -14.86 5.42 2.62
C ASP A 55 -15.85 4.24 2.60
N ARG A 56 -15.94 3.54 1.46
CA ARG A 56 -16.97 2.52 1.22
C ARG A 56 -16.63 1.16 1.81
N MET A 57 -15.35 0.82 1.93
CA MET A 57 -14.89 -0.45 2.49
C MET A 57 -14.88 -0.41 4.01
N ASP A 58 -15.22 -1.53 4.65
CA ASP A 58 -15.15 -1.64 6.11
C ASP A 58 -13.71 -1.46 6.62
N ILE A 59 -12.74 -1.99 5.87
CA ILE A 59 -11.32 -1.87 6.19
C ILE A 59 -10.81 -0.40 6.14
N GLU A 60 -11.34 0.43 5.22
CA GLU A 60 -11.02 1.86 5.16
C GLU A 60 -11.47 2.56 6.45
N ARG A 61 -12.70 2.28 6.89
CA ARG A 61 -13.29 2.88 8.09
C ARG A 61 -12.62 2.41 9.38
N GLU A 62 -12.26 1.13 9.47
CA GLU A 62 -11.60 0.56 10.64
C GLU A 62 -10.17 1.09 10.80
N ARG A 63 -9.44 1.24 9.68
CA ARG A 63 -8.06 1.72 9.68
C ARG A 63 -7.94 3.24 9.60
N GLY A 64 -9.04 3.95 9.30
CA GLY A 64 -9.06 5.41 9.13
C GLY A 64 -8.28 5.88 7.89
N ILE A 65 -8.16 5.05 6.86
CA ILE A 65 -7.40 5.36 5.64
C ILE A 65 -8.28 5.19 4.40
N THR A 66 -8.14 6.08 3.43
CA THR A 66 -8.73 5.93 2.10
C THR A 66 -7.83 5.06 1.24
N LEU A 67 -8.35 4.00 0.65
CA LEU A 67 -7.62 3.06 -0.21
C LEU A 67 -7.85 3.35 -1.68
N LYS A 68 -9.07 3.74 -2.05
CA LYS A 68 -9.47 4.02 -3.42
C LYS A 68 -9.95 5.45 -3.57
N ALA A 69 -9.56 6.07 -4.67
CA ALA A 69 -10.07 7.38 -5.03
C ALA A 69 -11.59 7.32 -5.22
N GLN A 70 -12.29 8.28 -4.62
CA GLN A 70 -13.73 8.45 -4.79
C GLN A 70 -13.98 9.84 -5.35
N ASN A 71 -14.87 9.94 -6.32
CA ASN A 71 -15.29 11.24 -6.83
C ASN A 71 -16.72 11.55 -6.42
N VAL A 72 -16.98 12.82 -6.15
CA VAL A 72 -18.34 13.30 -5.87
C VAL A 72 -18.55 14.67 -6.45
N ARG A 73 -19.72 14.86 -7.07
CA ARG A 73 -20.18 16.13 -7.63
C ARG A 73 -20.95 16.91 -6.55
N LEU A 74 -20.47 18.11 -6.23
CA LEU A 74 -21.02 19.00 -5.21
C LEU A 74 -21.54 20.27 -5.87
N PRO A 75 -22.83 20.64 -5.72
CA PRO A 75 -23.33 21.96 -6.13
C PRO A 75 -22.97 23.00 -5.09
N TRP A 76 -22.52 24.16 -5.51
CA TRP A 76 -22.24 25.30 -4.63
C TRP A 76 -22.60 26.64 -5.29
N THR A 77 -23.02 27.61 -4.51
CA THR A 77 -23.44 28.91 -5.02
C THR A 77 -22.62 30.01 -4.35
N VAL A 78 -21.94 30.82 -5.16
CA VAL A 78 -21.22 32.04 -4.73
C VAL A 78 -21.73 33.22 -5.51
N ASP A 79 -22.02 34.34 -4.83
CA ASP A 79 -22.53 35.56 -5.42
C ASP A 79 -23.75 35.41 -6.36
N GLY A 80 -24.61 34.42 -6.03
CA GLY A 80 -25.80 34.09 -6.80
C GLY A 80 -25.53 33.30 -8.09
N GLN A 81 -24.29 32.88 -8.34
CA GLN A 81 -23.92 31.98 -9.42
C GLN A 81 -23.75 30.57 -8.90
N GLU A 82 -24.32 29.62 -9.64
CA GLU A 82 -24.16 28.19 -9.33
C GLU A 82 -22.91 27.61 -9.99
N TYR A 83 -22.13 26.88 -9.21
CA TYR A 83 -20.92 26.15 -9.61
C TYR A 83 -21.09 24.65 -9.35
N VAL A 84 -20.33 23.87 -10.10
CA VAL A 84 -20.18 22.44 -9.91
C VAL A 84 -18.76 22.16 -9.44
N LEU A 85 -18.64 21.64 -8.24
CA LEU A 85 -17.38 21.20 -7.68
C LEU A 85 -17.27 19.69 -7.84
N HIS A 86 -16.18 19.18 -8.39
CA HIS A 86 -15.84 17.77 -8.35
C HIS A 86 -14.74 17.57 -7.31
N LEU A 87 -15.12 16.99 -6.18
CA LEU A 87 -14.18 16.54 -5.17
C LEU A 87 -13.70 15.13 -5.55
N ILE A 88 -12.40 14.98 -5.73
CA ILE A 88 -11.74 13.70 -5.91
C ILE A 88 -11.00 13.38 -4.61
N ASP A 89 -11.55 12.44 -3.82
CA ASP A 89 -10.93 12.00 -2.57
C ASP A 89 -9.80 11.03 -2.88
N THR A 90 -8.60 11.31 -2.37
CA THR A 90 -7.37 10.60 -2.72
C THR A 90 -6.86 9.76 -1.54
N PRO A 91 -6.23 8.58 -1.77
CA PRO A 91 -5.45 7.93 -0.74
C PRO A 91 -4.39 8.86 -0.14
N GLY A 92 -4.02 8.65 1.12
CA GLY A 92 -2.99 9.45 1.79
C GLY A 92 -1.67 8.72 2.00
N HIS A 93 -1.58 7.41 1.72
CA HIS A 93 -0.44 6.57 2.05
C HIS A 93 0.52 6.40 0.87
N VAL A 94 1.83 6.32 1.16
CA VAL A 94 2.90 6.16 0.15
C VAL A 94 2.71 4.97 -0.78
N ASP A 95 2.21 3.84 -0.30
CA ASP A 95 1.98 2.64 -1.13
C ASP A 95 0.99 2.91 -2.28
N PHE A 96 0.14 3.93 -2.16
CA PHE A 96 -0.88 4.31 -3.14
C PHE A 96 -0.52 5.57 -3.94
N THR A 97 0.78 5.91 -4.02
CA THR A 97 1.26 7.10 -4.76
C THR A 97 0.80 7.09 -6.22
N TYR A 98 0.66 5.91 -6.82
CA TYR A 98 0.13 5.76 -8.19
C TYR A 98 -1.32 6.26 -8.30
N GLU A 99 -2.20 5.86 -7.39
CA GLU A 99 -3.60 6.32 -7.34
C GLU A 99 -3.68 7.81 -7.04
N VAL A 100 -2.82 8.31 -6.13
CA VAL A 100 -2.72 9.74 -5.83
C VAL A 100 -2.35 10.53 -7.08
N SER A 101 -1.29 10.14 -7.79
CA SER A 101 -0.87 10.82 -9.03
C SER A 101 -1.99 10.90 -10.06
N ARG A 102 -2.76 9.83 -10.24
CA ARG A 102 -3.89 9.81 -11.19
C ARG A 102 -5.04 10.71 -10.78
N ALA A 103 -5.35 10.75 -9.49
CA ALA A 103 -6.37 11.64 -8.96
C ALA A 103 -5.95 13.12 -9.09
N LEU A 104 -4.66 13.42 -8.86
CA LEU A 104 -4.11 14.76 -9.06
C LEU A 104 -4.20 15.22 -10.53
N GLU A 105 -3.84 14.36 -11.49
CA GLU A 105 -3.97 14.66 -12.92
C GLU A 105 -5.42 14.96 -13.35
N ALA A 106 -6.41 14.48 -12.58
CA ALA A 106 -7.81 14.77 -12.83
C ALA A 106 -8.29 16.12 -12.26
N CYS A 107 -7.43 16.87 -11.58
CA CYS A 107 -7.76 18.10 -10.87
C CYS A 107 -7.04 19.33 -11.45
N GLU A 108 -7.56 20.51 -11.18
CA GLU A 108 -6.92 21.81 -11.38
C GLU A 108 -6.46 22.43 -10.05
N GLY A 109 -6.93 21.92 -8.90
CA GLY A 109 -6.54 22.41 -7.60
C GLY A 109 -6.42 21.31 -6.55
N ALA A 110 -5.64 21.61 -5.50
CA ALA A 110 -5.47 20.72 -4.36
C ALA A 110 -5.60 21.49 -3.04
N VAL A 111 -6.45 20.99 -2.17
CA VAL A 111 -6.56 21.45 -0.78
C VAL A 111 -5.49 20.73 0.03
N LEU A 112 -4.46 21.46 0.45
CA LEU A 112 -3.39 20.96 1.32
C LEU A 112 -3.85 21.03 2.77
N LEU A 113 -4.29 19.90 3.32
CA LEU A 113 -4.87 19.82 4.65
C LEU A 113 -3.82 19.39 5.69
N VAL A 114 -3.58 20.24 6.67
CA VAL A 114 -2.62 20.03 7.75
C VAL A 114 -3.34 20.10 9.11
N ASP A 115 -3.02 19.20 10.02
CA ASP A 115 -3.52 19.21 11.41
C ASP A 115 -2.86 20.35 12.19
N ALA A 116 -3.67 21.24 12.78
CA ALA A 116 -3.18 22.37 13.58
C ALA A 116 -2.50 22.00 14.91
N ALA A 117 -2.51 20.71 15.28
CA ALA A 117 -1.81 20.23 16.47
C ALA A 117 -0.54 19.42 16.14
N GLN A 118 -0.47 18.83 14.93
CA GLN A 118 0.66 17.96 14.52
C GLN A 118 1.60 18.67 13.53
N GLY A 119 1.05 19.56 12.68
CA GLY A 119 1.82 20.25 11.65
C GLY A 119 2.10 19.39 10.41
N ILE A 120 3.12 19.77 9.65
CA ILE A 120 3.47 19.12 8.38
C ILE A 120 4.17 17.80 8.63
N GLU A 121 3.77 16.76 7.90
CA GLU A 121 4.32 15.42 7.96
C GLU A 121 4.93 15.01 6.59
N ALA A 122 5.75 13.94 6.53
CA ALA A 122 6.46 13.56 5.32
C ALA A 122 5.55 13.32 4.11
N GLN A 123 4.44 12.61 4.30
CA GLN A 123 3.45 12.38 3.24
C GLN A 123 2.77 13.68 2.76
N THR A 124 2.62 14.68 3.64
CA THR A 124 2.10 15.99 3.26
C THR A 124 3.01 16.67 2.25
N LEU A 125 4.34 16.64 2.49
CA LEU A 125 5.32 17.19 1.56
C LEU A 125 5.38 16.42 0.25
N ALA A 126 5.43 15.09 0.29
CA ALA A 126 5.46 14.27 -0.92
C ALA A 126 4.24 14.53 -1.81
N ASN A 127 3.04 14.56 -1.24
CA ASN A 127 1.82 14.86 -1.97
C ASN A 127 1.77 16.30 -2.47
N LEU A 128 2.32 17.25 -1.71
CA LEU A 128 2.45 18.65 -2.14
C LEU A 128 3.35 18.76 -3.39
N TYR A 129 4.52 18.11 -3.38
CA TYR A 129 5.41 18.13 -4.55
C TYR A 129 4.77 17.48 -5.77
N LEU A 130 4.08 16.33 -5.60
CA LEU A 130 3.31 15.72 -6.68
C LEU A 130 2.22 16.67 -7.24
N ALA A 131 1.54 17.42 -6.37
CA ALA A 131 0.54 18.38 -6.80
C ALA A 131 1.18 19.55 -7.56
N MET A 132 2.35 20.04 -7.13
CA MET A 132 3.11 21.08 -7.81
C MET A 132 3.68 20.61 -9.17
N GLU A 133 4.14 19.37 -9.27
CA GLU A 133 4.58 18.76 -10.54
C GLU A 133 3.44 18.66 -11.58
N ASN A 134 2.20 18.58 -11.10
CA ASN A 134 1.01 18.59 -11.95
C ASN A 134 0.41 20.00 -12.15
N ASP A 135 1.15 21.07 -11.81
CA ASP A 135 0.74 22.47 -11.95
C ASP A 135 -0.59 22.81 -11.25
N LEU A 136 -0.93 22.11 -10.15
CA LEU A 136 -2.17 22.36 -9.42
C LEU A 136 -2.08 23.62 -8.57
N THR A 137 -3.19 24.35 -8.51
CA THR A 137 -3.35 25.46 -7.56
C THR A 137 -3.48 24.90 -6.14
N ILE A 138 -2.55 25.26 -5.26
CA ILE A 138 -2.53 24.78 -3.88
C ILE A 138 -3.31 25.72 -2.98
N ILE A 139 -4.28 25.19 -2.24
CA ILE A 139 -5.03 25.92 -1.20
C ILE A 139 -4.59 25.37 0.16
N PRO A 140 -3.75 26.12 0.91
CA PRO A 140 -3.28 25.66 2.22
C PRO A 140 -4.36 25.82 3.28
N VAL A 141 -4.58 24.74 4.06
CA VAL A 141 -5.65 24.68 5.07
C VAL A 141 -5.16 24.03 6.35
N LEU A 142 -5.36 24.71 7.48
CA LEU A 142 -5.19 24.15 8.82
C LEU A 142 -6.52 23.60 9.34
N ASN A 143 -6.53 22.32 9.65
CA ASN A 143 -7.70 21.62 10.20
C ASN A 143 -7.56 21.39 11.72
N LYS A 144 -8.66 21.02 12.33
CA LYS A 144 -8.77 20.70 13.77
C LYS A 144 -8.42 21.89 14.67
N ILE A 145 -8.73 23.10 14.26
CA ILE A 145 -8.52 24.32 15.07
C ILE A 145 -9.32 24.33 16.37
N ASP A 146 -10.29 23.41 16.50
CA ASP A 146 -11.10 23.19 17.70
C ASP A 146 -10.37 22.41 18.80
N LEU A 147 -9.21 21.83 18.52
CA LEU A 147 -8.46 21.06 19.52
C LEU A 147 -7.72 22.00 20.50
N PRO A 148 -7.69 21.65 21.81
CA PRO A 148 -6.95 22.44 22.79
C PRO A 148 -5.44 22.52 22.55
N ALA A 149 -4.87 21.55 21.82
CA ALA A 149 -3.46 21.49 21.48
C ALA A 149 -3.12 22.17 20.15
N ALA A 150 -4.13 22.76 19.46
CA ALA A 150 -3.90 23.44 18.19
C ALA A 150 -3.08 24.72 18.37
N ASP A 151 -2.11 24.92 17.49
CA ASP A 151 -1.31 26.15 17.38
C ASP A 151 -1.37 26.68 15.94
N PRO A 152 -2.53 27.30 15.56
CA PRO A 152 -2.76 27.71 14.18
C PRO A 152 -1.76 28.74 13.66
N ASP A 153 -1.32 29.69 14.50
CA ASP A 153 -0.42 30.76 14.06
C ASP A 153 0.97 30.22 13.70
N ARG A 154 1.47 29.30 14.51
CA ARG A 154 2.75 28.64 14.27
C ARG A 154 2.70 27.80 13.00
N TYR A 155 1.71 26.93 12.87
CA TYR A 155 1.64 26.00 11.72
C TYR A 155 1.22 26.70 10.43
N ALA A 156 0.48 27.85 10.50
CA ALA A 156 0.25 28.68 9.33
C ALA A 156 1.57 29.25 8.78
N ALA A 157 2.48 29.71 9.65
CA ALA A 157 3.79 30.19 9.23
C ALA A 157 4.67 29.07 8.63
N GLU A 158 4.62 27.84 9.18
CA GLU A 158 5.35 26.67 8.62
C GLU A 158 4.82 26.33 7.22
N ILE A 159 3.51 26.24 7.03
CA ILE A 159 2.88 25.94 5.73
C ILE A 159 3.20 27.05 4.72
N ALA A 160 3.03 28.31 5.11
CA ALA A 160 3.27 29.45 4.26
C ALA A 160 4.71 29.49 3.75
N HIS A 161 5.68 29.14 4.60
CA HIS A 161 7.08 29.06 4.20
C HIS A 161 7.34 27.99 3.11
N ILE A 162 6.68 26.82 3.22
CA ILE A 162 6.86 25.71 2.28
C ILE A 162 6.10 25.95 0.97
N VAL A 163 4.87 26.43 1.05
CA VAL A 163 4.02 26.71 -0.13
C VAL A 163 4.47 28.00 -0.85
N GLY A 164 5.09 28.93 -0.13
CA GLY A 164 5.52 30.22 -0.67
C GLY A 164 4.41 31.26 -0.71
N CYS A 165 3.48 31.24 0.27
CA CYS A 165 2.38 32.20 0.40
C CYS A 165 2.50 33.03 1.69
N ASP A 166 1.52 33.93 1.94
CA ASP A 166 1.42 34.64 3.22
C ASP A 166 0.77 33.74 4.28
N PRO A 167 1.20 33.78 5.56
CA PRO A 167 0.51 33.06 6.64
C PRO A 167 -0.98 33.38 6.79
N ASP A 168 -1.39 34.58 6.39
CA ASP A 168 -2.80 35.01 6.40
C ASP A 168 -3.63 34.37 5.27
N ASP A 169 -2.99 33.82 4.22
CA ASP A 169 -3.65 33.07 3.15
C ASP A 169 -3.96 31.62 3.57
N VAL A 170 -3.42 31.14 4.70
CA VAL A 170 -3.67 29.79 5.20
C VAL A 170 -5.04 29.75 5.88
N LEU A 171 -5.99 29.05 5.25
CA LEU A 171 -7.35 28.92 5.78
C LEU A 171 -7.37 28.07 7.06
N ARG A 172 -8.24 28.44 7.99
CA ARG A 172 -8.38 27.79 9.29
C ARG A 172 -9.75 27.14 9.39
N VAL A 173 -9.80 25.82 9.49
CA VAL A 173 -11.06 25.08 9.49
C VAL A 173 -11.14 24.04 10.62
N SER A 174 -12.34 23.62 10.91
CA SER A 174 -12.62 22.41 11.67
C SER A 174 -13.64 21.55 10.91
N GLY A 175 -13.19 20.46 10.30
CA GLY A 175 -14.07 19.49 9.67
C GLY A 175 -15.12 18.94 10.65
N LYS A 176 -14.75 18.80 11.94
CA LYS A 176 -15.64 18.33 13.00
C LYS A 176 -16.78 19.29 13.31
N THR A 177 -16.47 20.58 13.51
CA THR A 177 -17.48 21.59 13.90
C THR A 177 -18.11 22.27 12.69
N GLY A 178 -17.46 22.28 11.53
CA GLY A 178 -17.86 22.97 10.32
C GLY A 178 -17.33 24.41 10.23
N ALA A 179 -16.60 24.90 11.23
CA ALA A 179 -16.03 26.23 11.22
C ALA A 179 -15.06 26.40 10.03
N GLY A 180 -15.18 27.51 9.27
CA GLY A 180 -14.30 27.85 8.15
C GLY A 180 -14.51 27.03 6.87
N VAL A 181 -15.39 26.02 6.87
CA VAL A 181 -15.55 25.12 5.70
C VAL A 181 -16.37 25.77 4.58
N THR A 182 -17.29 26.66 4.92
CA THR A 182 -18.04 27.47 3.93
C THR A 182 -17.07 28.39 3.17
N GLU A 183 -16.22 29.08 3.90
CA GLU A 183 -15.18 29.97 3.36
C GLU A 183 -14.20 29.19 2.48
N LEU A 184 -13.83 27.96 2.88
CA LEU A 184 -13.00 27.09 2.07
C LEU A 184 -13.66 26.75 0.72
N LEU A 185 -14.96 26.41 0.70
CA LEU A 185 -15.67 26.14 -0.55
C LEU A 185 -15.75 27.36 -1.46
N ASP A 186 -15.91 28.58 -0.88
CA ASP A 186 -15.88 29.82 -1.63
C ASP A 186 -14.49 30.11 -2.23
N GLU A 187 -13.42 29.85 -1.45
CA GLU A 187 -12.04 30.04 -1.92
C GLU A 187 -11.65 28.99 -2.99
N VAL A 188 -12.15 27.77 -2.92
CA VAL A 188 -11.96 26.78 -4.00
C VAL A 188 -12.51 27.31 -5.32
N ILE A 189 -13.69 27.95 -5.32
CA ILE A 189 -14.27 28.53 -6.55
C ILE A 189 -13.44 29.69 -7.08
N LYS A 190 -12.91 30.52 -6.21
CA LYS A 190 -12.15 31.71 -6.59
C LYS A 190 -10.75 31.40 -7.10
N LEU A 191 -10.06 30.49 -6.42
CA LEU A 191 -8.63 30.19 -6.65
C LEU A 191 -8.40 29.10 -7.68
N VAL A 192 -9.19 28.00 -7.64
CA VAL A 192 -9.02 26.89 -8.59
C VAL A 192 -9.46 27.33 -9.98
N PRO A 193 -8.60 27.22 -11.01
CA PRO A 193 -8.97 27.59 -12.36
C PRO A 193 -10.08 26.68 -12.92
N ALA A 194 -10.82 27.18 -13.88
CA ALA A 194 -11.75 26.38 -14.65
C ALA A 194 -10.98 25.39 -15.53
N PRO A 195 -11.53 24.17 -15.76
CA PRO A 195 -10.91 23.21 -16.66
C PRO A 195 -10.82 23.77 -18.08
N GLN A 196 -9.69 23.51 -18.73
CA GLN A 196 -9.46 23.92 -20.11
C GLN A 196 -9.66 22.72 -21.04
N GLY A 197 -10.12 22.98 -22.26
CA GLY A 197 -10.33 21.99 -23.31
C GLY A 197 -11.21 22.54 -24.42
N ASP A 198 -11.20 21.89 -25.56
CA ASP A 198 -12.00 22.25 -26.74
C ASP A 198 -13.29 21.38 -26.80
N PRO A 199 -14.48 21.96 -26.60
CA PRO A 199 -15.73 21.19 -26.63
C PRO A 199 -16.10 20.66 -28.02
N ASP A 200 -15.52 21.20 -29.09
CA ASP A 200 -15.76 20.81 -30.48
C ASP A 200 -14.68 19.84 -31.02
N ALA A 201 -13.62 19.60 -30.27
CA ALA A 201 -12.58 18.62 -30.61
C ALA A 201 -13.08 17.16 -30.48
N PRO A 202 -12.36 16.19 -31.09
CA PRO A 202 -12.60 14.79 -30.82
C PRO A 202 -12.48 14.47 -29.32
N ALA A 203 -13.41 13.66 -28.80
CA ALA A 203 -13.46 13.37 -27.38
C ALA A 203 -12.14 12.72 -26.87
N ARG A 204 -11.61 13.25 -25.77
CA ARG A 204 -10.54 12.68 -24.98
C ARG A 204 -10.94 12.70 -23.51
N ALA A 205 -11.00 11.55 -22.90
CA ALA A 205 -11.24 11.45 -21.46
C ALA A 205 -10.17 10.58 -20.81
N MET A 206 -9.65 11.05 -19.69
CA MET A 206 -8.65 10.33 -18.89
C MET A 206 -9.36 9.39 -17.92
N ILE A 207 -8.92 8.14 -17.86
CA ILE A 207 -9.34 7.17 -16.85
C ILE A 207 -8.49 7.37 -15.60
N PHE A 208 -9.10 7.78 -14.49
CA PHE A 208 -8.38 7.92 -13.22
C PHE A 208 -8.66 6.79 -12.24
N ASP A 209 -9.79 6.03 -12.40
CA ASP A 209 -10.06 4.81 -11.64
C ASP A 209 -10.98 3.87 -12.43
N SER A 210 -10.95 2.57 -12.09
CA SER A 210 -11.83 1.54 -12.66
C SER A 210 -12.20 0.52 -11.59
N VAL A 211 -13.48 0.22 -11.46
CA VAL A 211 -14.02 -0.71 -10.47
C VAL A 211 -14.88 -1.76 -11.16
N TYR A 212 -14.73 -3.01 -10.77
CA TYR A 212 -15.60 -4.08 -11.23
C TYR A 212 -16.84 -4.18 -10.33
N ASP A 213 -18.00 -4.02 -10.94
CA ASP A 213 -19.31 -4.27 -10.33
C ASP A 213 -19.87 -5.57 -10.87
N THR A 214 -20.34 -6.46 -9.99
CA THR A 214 -20.85 -7.79 -10.36
C THR A 214 -22.06 -7.75 -11.28
N TYR A 215 -22.84 -6.66 -11.27
CA TYR A 215 -24.05 -6.47 -12.06
C TYR A 215 -23.83 -5.63 -13.31
N ARG A 216 -22.97 -4.61 -13.22
CA ARG A 216 -22.73 -3.63 -14.28
C ARG A 216 -21.49 -3.91 -15.11
N GLY A 217 -20.63 -4.83 -14.67
CA GLY A 217 -19.31 -5.04 -15.23
C GLY A 217 -18.32 -3.96 -14.80
N VAL A 218 -17.37 -3.61 -15.65
CA VAL A 218 -16.39 -2.56 -15.34
C VAL A 218 -17.05 -1.19 -15.41
N VAL A 219 -17.01 -0.46 -14.30
CA VAL A 219 -17.36 0.94 -14.16
C VAL A 219 -16.05 1.74 -14.22
N THR A 220 -15.89 2.53 -15.26
CA THR A 220 -14.69 3.32 -15.51
C THR A 220 -14.95 4.76 -15.11
N TYR A 221 -14.18 5.32 -14.19
CA TYR A 221 -14.26 6.73 -13.80
C TYR A 221 -13.34 7.56 -14.68
N VAL A 222 -13.91 8.61 -15.25
CA VAL A 222 -13.22 9.45 -16.22
C VAL A 222 -13.39 10.94 -15.93
N ARG A 223 -12.38 11.71 -16.35
CA ARG A 223 -12.48 13.14 -16.56
C ARG A 223 -12.39 13.45 -18.05
N VAL A 224 -13.36 14.18 -18.60
CA VAL A 224 -13.33 14.62 -19.99
C VAL A 224 -12.40 15.85 -20.11
N VAL A 225 -11.42 15.73 -21.00
CA VAL A 225 -10.47 16.82 -21.30
C VAL A 225 -10.93 17.61 -22.50
N ASP A 226 -11.26 16.93 -23.62
CA ASP A 226 -11.78 17.54 -24.82
C ASP A 226 -13.05 16.86 -25.30
N GLY A 227 -13.84 17.59 -26.08
CA GLY A 227 -15.05 17.09 -26.72
C GLY A 227 -16.13 16.71 -25.72
N LYS A 228 -16.86 15.66 -26.05
CA LYS A 228 -17.97 15.14 -25.25
C LYS A 228 -18.14 13.65 -25.44
N ILE A 229 -18.61 12.97 -24.40
CA ILE A 229 -18.95 11.53 -24.40
C ILE A 229 -20.44 11.39 -24.11
N VAL A 230 -21.16 10.67 -24.97
CA VAL A 230 -22.60 10.44 -24.81
C VAL A 230 -22.95 8.95 -24.86
N PRO A 231 -24.06 8.52 -24.20
CA PRO A 231 -24.48 7.13 -24.21
C PRO A 231 -24.75 6.60 -25.62
N ARG A 232 -24.55 5.30 -25.83
CA ARG A 232 -24.77 4.56 -27.10
C ARG A 232 -23.73 4.86 -28.18
N GLU A 233 -22.73 5.66 -27.93
CA GLU A 233 -21.58 5.77 -28.82
C GLU A 233 -20.63 4.58 -28.67
N LYS A 234 -19.87 4.30 -29.73
CA LYS A 234 -18.73 3.38 -29.63
C LYS A 234 -17.50 4.15 -29.24
N ILE A 235 -16.89 3.75 -28.15
CA ILE A 235 -15.64 4.31 -27.64
C ILE A 235 -14.49 3.36 -27.90
N ALA A 236 -13.28 3.91 -27.90
CA ALA A 236 -12.02 3.16 -28.01
C ALA A 236 -11.11 3.51 -26.82
N MET A 237 -10.47 2.50 -26.26
CA MET A 237 -9.38 2.63 -25.30
C MET A 237 -8.09 2.75 -26.08
N MET A 238 -7.36 3.86 -25.94
CA MET A 238 -6.25 4.17 -26.85
C MET A 238 -5.03 3.26 -26.63
N SER A 239 -4.77 2.83 -25.39
CA SER A 239 -3.62 1.96 -25.06
C SER A 239 -3.81 0.52 -25.57
N THR A 240 -5.03 0.00 -25.51
CA THR A 240 -5.32 -1.39 -25.91
C THR A 240 -5.90 -1.51 -27.32
N GLY A 241 -6.41 -0.41 -27.89
CA GLY A 241 -7.17 -0.40 -29.13
C GLY A 241 -8.54 -1.08 -29.02
N ALA A 242 -8.95 -1.49 -27.82
CA ALA A 242 -10.25 -2.14 -27.59
C ALA A 242 -11.39 -1.17 -27.82
N THR A 243 -12.44 -1.61 -28.55
CA THR A 243 -13.62 -0.80 -28.83
C THR A 243 -14.84 -1.39 -28.16
N HIS A 244 -15.61 -0.54 -27.50
CA HIS A 244 -16.79 -0.95 -26.75
C HIS A 244 -17.97 -0.03 -27.03
N GLU A 245 -19.18 -0.56 -26.93
CA GLU A 245 -20.40 0.26 -26.92
C GLU A 245 -20.61 0.83 -25.52
N LEU A 246 -20.85 2.12 -25.44
CA LEU A 246 -21.10 2.82 -24.19
C LEU A 246 -22.56 2.63 -23.78
N LEU A 247 -22.79 1.78 -22.79
CA LEU A 247 -24.12 1.43 -22.30
C LEU A 247 -24.74 2.55 -21.47
N GLU A 248 -23.93 3.13 -20.57
CA GLU A 248 -24.36 4.19 -19.67
C GLU A 248 -23.23 5.19 -19.43
N VAL A 249 -23.60 6.46 -19.30
CA VAL A 249 -22.74 7.56 -18.86
C VAL A 249 -23.43 8.21 -17.67
N GLY A 250 -22.69 8.59 -16.64
CA GLY A 250 -23.29 9.23 -15.48
C GLY A 250 -22.32 10.01 -14.61
N ILE A 251 -22.88 10.59 -13.58
CA ILE A 251 -22.19 11.37 -12.55
C ILE A 251 -22.37 10.70 -11.18
N VAL A 252 -21.48 11.00 -10.24
CA VAL A 252 -21.57 10.54 -8.85
C VAL A 252 -21.96 11.71 -7.95
N SER A 253 -23.17 11.62 -7.31
CA SER A 253 -23.67 12.71 -6.46
C SER A 253 -24.71 12.20 -5.41
N PRO A 254 -24.32 11.69 -4.28
CA PRO A 254 -23.10 10.95 -3.94
C PRO A 254 -23.11 9.54 -4.54
N GLU A 255 -24.30 9.06 -4.94
CA GLU A 255 -24.49 7.79 -5.62
C GLU A 255 -24.47 7.96 -7.15
N PRO A 256 -24.09 6.93 -7.90
CA PRO A 256 -24.10 6.95 -9.37
C PRO A 256 -25.48 7.29 -9.93
N LYS A 257 -25.55 8.32 -10.77
CA LYS A 257 -26.78 8.77 -11.46
C LYS A 257 -26.52 8.86 -12.97
N PRO A 258 -27.32 8.21 -13.82
CA PRO A 258 -27.20 8.33 -15.27
C PRO A 258 -27.35 9.79 -15.73
N SER A 259 -26.55 10.20 -16.71
CA SER A 259 -26.62 11.50 -17.37
C SER A 259 -26.77 11.39 -18.88
N LYS A 260 -27.07 12.51 -19.54
CA LYS A 260 -27.16 12.58 -21.00
C LYS A 260 -25.81 12.58 -21.70
N GLY A 261 -24.72 12.77 -20.94
CA GLY A 261 -23.34 12.78 -21.40
C GLY A 261 -22.43 13.48 -20.40
N LEU A 262 -21.15 13.57 -20.74
CA LEU A 262 -20.11 14.32 -20.05
C LEU A 262 -19.42 15.21 -21.07
N GLY A 263 -19.26 16.50 -20.74
CA GLY A 263 -18.53 17.51 -21.51
C GLY A 263 -17.18 17.85 -20.90
N VAL A 264 -16.49 18.83 -21.50
CA VAL A 264 -15.16 19.30 -21.05
C VAL A 264 -15.18 19.64 -19.56
N GLY A 265 -14.20 19.11 -18.82
CA GLY A 265 -14.02 19.30 -17.38
C GLY A 265 -14.94 18.46 -16.50
N GLU A 266 -15.98 17.84 -17.04
CA GLU A 266 -16.86 17.02 -16.21
C GLU A 266 -16.19 15.70 -15.82
N VAL A 267 -16.40 15.32 -14.55
CA VAL A 267 -15.98 14.04 -13.96
C VAL A 267 -17.19 13.16 -13.79
N GLY A 268 -17.07 11.90 -14.22
CA GLY A 268 -18.17 10.96 -14.16
C GLY A 268 -17.73 9.51 -14.37
N TYR A 269 -18.69 8.67 -14.72
CA TYR A 269 -18.43 7.25 -14.97
C TYR A 269 -18.98 6.78 -16.32
N LEU A 270 -18.34 5.74 -16.86
CA LEU A 270 -18.70 5.04 -18.07
C LEU A 270 -18.95 3.57 -17.77
N ILE A 271 -20.02 3.00 -18.33
CA ILE A 271 -20.31 1.56 -18.28
C ILE A 271 -20.32 1.03 -19.71
N THR A 272 -19.44 0.09 -19.99
CA THR A 272 -19.26 -0.48 -21.33
C THR A 272 -19.63 -1.96 -21.41
N GLY A 273 -20.01 -2.59 -20.30
CA GLY A 273 -20.27 -4.04 -20.25
C GLY A 273 -19.01 -4.91 -20.34
N VAL A 274 -17.83 -4.30 -20.30
CA VAL A 274 -16.55 -5.01 -20.21
C VAL A 274 -16.50 -5.77 -18.90
N LYS A 275 -16.00 -7.02 -18.95
CA LYS A 275 -15.89 -7.89 -17.77
C LYS A 275 -14.46 -8.00 -17.23
N ASP A 276 -13.50 -7.35 -17.89
CA ASP A 276 -12.09 -7.42 -17.53
C ASP A 276 -11.51 -6.01 -17.42
N VAL A 277 -11.14 -5.59 -16.21
CA VAL A 277 -10.57 -4.26 -15.91
C VAL A 277 -9.28 -4.00 -16.71
N ARG A 278 -8.54 -5.05 -17.08
CA ARG A 278 -7.32 -4.92 -17.90
C ARG A 278 -7.57 -4.30 -19.28
N GLN A 279 -8.83 -4.28 -19.74
CA GLN A 279 -9.22 -3.58 -20.97
C GLN A 279 -9.57 -2.09 -20.75
N SER A 280 -9.68 -1.67 -19.47
CA SER A 280 -9.96 -0.28 -19.05
C SER A 280 -8.91 0.14 -18.03
N LYS A 281 -7.67 0.24 -18.49
CA LYS A 281 -6.52 0.53 -17.62
C LYS A 281 -6.60 1.95 -17.07
N VAL A 282 -6.29 2.12 -15.80
CA VAL A 282 -6.15 3.43 -15.16
C VAL A 282 -5.01 4.21 -15.83
N GLY A 283 -5.22 5.48 -16.13
CA GLY A 283 -4.31 6.33 -16.88
C GLY A 283 -4.45 6.24 -18.40
N ASP A 284 -5.30 5.33 -18.94
CA ASP A 284 -5.58 5.27 -20.37
C ASP A 284 -6.48 6.41 -20.83
N THR A 285 -6.48 6.67 -22.13
CA THR A 285 -7.35 7.66 -22.78
C THR A 285 -8.53 6.97 -23.47
N VAL A 286 -9.72 7.43 -23.15
CA VAL A 286 -10.95 7.07 -23.87
C VAL A 286 -11.22 8.08 -24.96
N THR A 287 -11.48 7.59 -26.18
CA THR A 287 -11.93 8.42 -27.30
C THR A 287 -13.11 7.77 -28.03
N THR A 288 -13.71 8.45 -29.01
CA THR A 288 -14.75 7.85 -29.87
C THR A 288 -14.12 6.93 -30.89
N ALA A 289 -14.73 5.76 -31.17
CA ALA A 289 -14.18 4.77 -32.10
C ALA A 289 -14.20 5.24 -33.57
N ARG A 290 -15.05 6.23 -33.92
CA ARG A 290 -15.10 6.85 -35.25
C ARG A 290 -14.87 8.35 -35.13
N GLY A 291 -13.89 8.88 -35.83
CA GLY A 291 -13.52 10.29 -35.75
C GLY A 291 -12.95 10.71 -34.39
N GLY A 292 -12.42 9.76 -33.63
CA GLY A 292 -11.79 10.02 -32.35
C GLY A 292 -10.43 10.68 -32.46
N ALA A 293 -9.87 11.03 -31.31
CA ALA A 293 -8.56 11.63 -31.21
C ALA A 293 -7.46 10.62 -31.64
N THR A 294 -6.39 11.14 -32.22
CA THR A 294 -5.22 10.37 -32.65
C THR A 294 -4.10 10.37 -31.61
N GLU A 295 -4.11 11.32 -30.68
CA GLU A 295 -3.11 11.46 -29.63
C GLU A 295 -3.73 11.18 -28.26
N ALA A 296 -3.11 10.26 -27.51
CA ALA A 296 -3.48 9.98 -26.16
C ALA A 296 -3.07 11.13 -25.22
N LEU A 297 -3.77 11.24 -24.08
CA LEU A 297 -3.35 12.10 -22.99
C LEU A 297 -2.04 11.54 -22.41
N THR A 298 -1.17 12.45 -21.96
CA THR A 298 0.10 12.08 -21.35
C THR A 298 -0.11 11.51 -19.95
N GLY A 299 0.84 10.70 -19.47
CA GLY A 299 0.88 10.29 -18.08
C GLY A 299 0.58 8.82 -17.81
N TYR A 300 0.21 7.99 -18.79
CA TYR A 300 0.01 6.56 -18.57
C TYR A 300 1.32 5.86 -18.14
N ARG A 301 1.31 5.25 -16.96
CA ARG A 301 2.37 4.35 -16.46
C ARG A 301 1.73 3.12 -15.86
N GLU A 302 2.28 1.95 -16.09
CA GLU A 302 1.84 0.74 -15.40
C GLU A 302 2.46 0.70 -14.00
N PRO A 303 1.65 0.46 -12.94
CA PRO A 303 2.20 0.27 -11.59
C PRO A 303 3.06 -0.99 -11.57
N ARG A 304 4.25 -0.90 -10.99
CA ARG A 304 5.15 -2.04 -10.85
C ARG A 304 5.17 -2.50 -9.41
N PRO A 305 4.99 -3.81 -9.16
CA PRO A 305 5.14 -4.34 -7.82
C PRO A 305 6.57 -4.15 -7.31
N MET A 306 6.70 -3.70 -6.07
CA MET A 306 7.97 -3.50 -5.38
C MET A 306 8.23 -4.59 -4.33
N VAL A 307 7.18 -5.15 -3.77
CA VAL A 307 7.21 -6.16 -2.70
C VAL A 307 6.52 -7.43 -3.16
N TYR A 308 7.14 -8.58 -2.90
CA TYR A 308 6.61 -9.89 -3.27
C TYR A 308 6.47 -10.77 -2.03
N SER A 309 5.36 -11.52 -1.95
CA SER A 309 5.12 -12.52 -0.92
C SER A 309 4.36 -13.71 -1.49
N GLY A 310 4.68 -14.92 -1.02
CA GLY A 310 3.89 -16.10 -1.32
C GLY A 310 2.66 -16.14 -0.42
N LEU A 311 1.48 -16.37 -0.99
CA LEU A 311 0.24 -16.59 -0.27
C LEU A 311 -0.21 -18.05 -0.43
N TYR A 312 -0.36 -18.74 0.68
CA TYR A 312 -0.73 -20.16 0.71
C TYR A 312 -1.98 -20.35 1.58
N PRO A 313 -2.97 -21.14 1.12
CA PRO A 313 -4.10 -21.47 1.98
C PRO A 313 -3.66 -22.43 3.09
N VAL A 314 -4.22 -22.24 4.27
CA VAL A 314 -4.00 -23.12 5.44
C VAL A 314 -4.49 -24.54 5.12
N ASP A 315 -5.66 -24.67 4.50
CA ASP A 315 -6.15 -25.93 3.94
C ASP A 315 -5.85 -25.98 2.44
N GLY A 316 -5.05 -26.97 2.01
CA GLY A 316 -4.70 -27.14 0.59
C GLY A 316 -5.91 -27.33 -0.35
N SER A 317 -7.08 -27.72 0.18
CA SER A 317 -8.33 -27.80 -0.59
C SER A 317 -8.87 -26.42 -1.02
N ASP A 318 -8.45 -25.34 -0.35
CA ASP A 318 -8.87 -23.98 -0.64
C ASP A 318 -8.05 -23.29 -1.76
N TYR A 319 -7.06 -23.99 -2.33
CA TYR A 319 -6.26 -23.43 -3.44
C TYR A 319 -7.12 -22.92 -4.62
N PRO A 320 -8.16 -23.64 -5.10
CA PRO A 320 -9.03 -23.13 -6.15
C PRO A 320 -9.82 -21.88 -5.73
N VAL A 321 -10.24 -21.81 -4.45
CA VAL A 321 -10.96 -20.67 -3.89
C VAL A 321 -10.04 -19.45 -3.81
N LEU A 322 -8.79 -19.64 -3.38
CA LEU A 322 -7.78 -18.59 -3.35
C LEU A 322 -7.50 -18.03 -4.75
N ARG A 323 -7.41 -18.89 -5.77
CA ARG A 323 -7.25 -18.47 -7.16
C ARG A 323 -8.41 -17.58 -7.62
N GLU A 324 -9.65 -18.02 -7.39
CA GLU A 324 -10.85 -17.27 -7.76
C GLU A 324 -10.92 -15.93 -7.00
N ALA A 325 -10.52 -15.90 -5.73
CA ALA A 325 -10.47 -14.70 -4.92
C ALA A 325 -9.43 -13.70 -5.45
N LEU A 326 -8.23 -14.16 -5.80
CA LEU A 326 -7.18 -13.33 -6.41
C LEU A 326 -7.62 -12.79 -7.77
N ASP A 327 -8.25 -13.62 -8.62
CA ASP A 327 -8.84 -13.18 -9.89
C ASP A 327 -9.84 -12.03 -9.67
N LYS A 328 -10.72 -12.15 -8.68
CA LYS A 328 -11.71 -11.12 -8.34
C LYS A 328 -11.08 -9.84 -7.76
N LEU A 329 -10.07 -9.97 -6.91
CA LEU A 329 -9.37 -8.80 -6.37
C LEU A 329 -8.61 -8.06 -7.47
N GLN A 330 -7.94 -8.78 -8.38
CA GLN A 330 -7.21 -8.18 -9.50
C GLN A 330 -8.14 -7.40 -10.45
N LEU A 331 -9.44 -7.76 -10.53
CA LEU A 331 -10.44 -6.98 -11.27
C LEU A 331 -10.61 -5.55 -10.72
N ASN A 332 -10.30 -5.33 -9.44
CA ASN A 332 -10.42 -4.05 -8.75
C ASN A 332 -9.09 -3.42 -8.38
N ASP A 333 -7.98 -4.10 -8.67
CA ASP A 333 -6.65 -3.72 -8.25
C ASP A 333 -5.64 -4.03 -9.35
N ALA A 334 -5.37 -3.04 -10.20
CA ALA A 334 -4.48 -3.19 -11.34
C ALA A 334 -3.01 -3.40 -10.94
N ALA A 335 -2.65 -3.06 -9.70
CA ALA A 335 -1.29 -3.20 -9.18
C ALA A 335 -1.01 -4.60 -8.63
N LEU A 336 -2.05 -5.35 -8.25
CA LEU A 336 -1.92 -6.72 -7.77
C LEU A 336 -1.53 -7.65 -8.93
N THR A 337 -0.36 -8.27 -8.82
CA THR A 337 0.08 -9.33 -9.73
C THR A 337 0.19 -10.64 -8.98
N TYR A 338 -0.09 -11.77 -9.62
CA TYR A 338 0.10 -13.07 -9.00
C TYR A 338 0.39 -14.14 -10.06
N GLU A 339 1.16 -15.13 -9.65
CA GLU A 339 1.48 -16.32 -10.43
C GLU A 339 1.44 -17.57 -9.55
N PRO A 340 1.11 -18.75 -10.10
CA PRO A 340 1.13 -19.99 -9.33
C PRO A 340 2.52 -20.28 -8.77
N GLU A 341 2.58 -20.65 -7.50
CA GLU A 341 3.81 -21.04 -6.81
C GLU A 341 3.60 -22.36 -6.05
N THR A 342 4.66 -23.14 -5.92
CA THR A 342 4.64 -24.38 -5.14
C THR A 342 5.78 -24.36 -4.14
N SER A 343 5.45 -24.49 -2.87
CA SER A 343 6.40 -24.67 -1.78
C SER A 343 6.44 -26.12 -1.35
N VAL A 344 7.63 -26.66 -1.11
CA VAL A 344 7.79 -28.02 -0.57
C VAL A 344 7.17 -28.13 0.82
N ALA A 345 7.21 -27.04 1.58
CA ALA A 345 6.71 -26.99 2.95
C ALA A 345 5.22 -26.65 3.05
N LEU A 346 4.72 -25.72 2.20
CA LEU A 346 3.38 -25.12 2.30
C LEU A 346 2.40 -25.66 1.23
N GLY A 347 2.90 -26.37 0.22
CA GLY A 347 2.08 -26.89 -0.88
C GLY A 347 1.84 -25.86 -1.99
N PHE A 348 0.64 -25.88 -2.59
CA PHE A 348 0.28 -24.98 -3.68
C PHE A 348 -0.22 -23.63 -3.16
N GLY A 349 0.27 -22.57 -3.76
CA GLY A 349 -0.08 -21.19 -3.44
C GLY A 349 0.16 -20.26 -4.64
N PHE A 350 0.29 -18.98 -4.34
CA PHE A 350 0.55 -17.96 -5.36
C PHE A 350 1.65 -17.01 -4.88
N ARG A 351 2.57 -16.69 -5.78
CA ARG A 351 3.50 -15.59 -5.62
C ARG A 351 2.80 -14.31 -6.01
N CYS A 352 2.59 -13.41 -5.08
CA CYS A 352 1.89 -12.16 -5.28
C CYS A 352 2.86 -10.98 -5.22
N GLY A 353 2.67 -10.01 -6.11
CA GLY A 353 3.39 -8.75 -6.14
C GLY A 353 2.49 -7.60 -5.70
N PHE A 354 3.03 -6.70 -4.88
CA PHE A 354 2.34 -5.60 -4.23
C PHE A 354 3.13 -4.30 -4.38
N LEU A 355 2.44 -3.16 -4.32
CA LEU A 355 3.07 -1.82 -4.35
C LEU A 355 3.94 -1.57 -3.10
N GLY A 356 3.49 -2.07 -1.95
CA GLY A 356 4.18 -1.91 -0.67
C GLY A 356 3.60 -2.84 0.39
N LEU A 357 4.01 -2.64 1.64
CA LEU A 357 3.57 -3.48 2.77
C LEU A 357 2.11 -3.31 3.11
N LEU A 358 1.63 -2.07 3.18
CA LEU A 358 0.24 -1.79 3.50
C LEU A 358 -0.68 -2.39 2.44
N HIS A 359 -0.29 -2.29 1.15
CA HIS A 359 -1.02 -2.92 0.06
C HIS A 359 -1.08 -4.45 0.23
N MET A 360 0.03 -5.09 0.63
CA MET A 360 0.09 -6.53 0.93
C MET A 360 -0.83 -6.91 2.09
N GLU A 361 -0.78 -6.15 3.19
CA GLU A 361 -1.60 -6.41 4.38
C GLU A 361 -3.10 -6.28 4.07
N ILE A 362 -3.48 -5.22 3.36
CA ILE A 362 -4.87 -4.98 2.96
C ILE A 362 -5.36 -6.08 2.03
N THR A 363 -4.57 -6.48 1.05
CA THR A 363 -4.93 -7.57 0.13
C THR A 363 -5.15 -8.87 0.88
N ARG A 364 -4.25 -9.22 1.81
CA ARG A 364 -4.40 -10.41 2.66
C ARG A 364 -5.67 -10.32 3.51
N GLU A 365 -5.89 -9.21 4.20
CA GLU A 365 -7.06 -9.00 5.07
C GLU A 365 -8.37 -9.06 4.27
N ARG A 366 -8.39 -8.56 3.04
CA ARG A 366 -9.54 -8.68 2.13
C ARG A 366 -9.79 -10.13 1.72
N LEU A 367 -8.74 -10.90 1.40
CA LEU A 367 -8.85 -12.33 1.10
C LEU A 367 -9.42 -13.11 2.28
N GLU A 368 -8.99 -12.80 3.50
CA GLU A 368 -9.47 -13.42 4.73
C GLU A 368 -10.94 -13.05 5.01
N ARG A 369 -11.31 -11.76 4.92
CA ARG A 369 -12.64 -11.27 5.30
C ARG A 369 -13.70 -11.46 4.22
N GLU A 370 -13.39 -11.12 2.96
CA GLU A 370 -14.37 -11.13 1.87
C GLU A 370 -14.60 -12.55 1.32
N PHE A 371 -13.57 -13.41 1.38
CA PHE A 371 -13.62 -14.77 0.81
C PHE A 371 -13.54 -15.89 1.86
N GLY A 372 -13.36 -15.55 3.14
CA GLY A 372 -13.32 -16.52 4.25
C GLY A 372 -12.13 -17.47 4.20
N LEU A 373 -10.99 -17.00 3.68
CA LEU A 373 -9.77 -17.79 3.53
C LEU A 373 -8.86 -17.62 4.75
N ASP A 374 -8.31 -18.74 5.23
CA ASP A 374 -7.20 -18.71 6.20
C ASP A 374 -5.88 -18.84 5.42
N LEU A 375 -5.00 -17.83 5.54
CA LEU A 375 -3.81 -17.72 4.71
C LEU A 375 -2.51 -17.70 5.51
N ILE A 376 -1.48 -18.33 4.94
CA ILE A 376 -0.09 -18.19 5.36
C ILE A 376 0.61 -17.31 4.33
N SER A 377 1.23 -16.20 4.77
CA SER A 377 2.10 -15.37 3.95
C SER A 377 3.56 -15.66 4.25
N THR A 378 4.38 -15.81 3.22
CA THR A 378 5.83 -15.86 3.40
C THR A 378 6.36 -14.47 3.73
N ALA A 379 7.59 -14.39 4.24
CA ALA A 379 8.25 -13.11 4.45
C ALA A 379 8.27 -12.29 3.14
N PRO A 380 7.97 -10.97 3.22
CA PRO A 380 8.04 -10.11 2.05
C PRO A 380 9.46 -10.02 1.51
N ASN A 381 9.60 -10.03 0.19
CA ASN A 381 10.86 -9.90 -0.51
C ASN A 381 10.78 -8.81 -1.56
N VAL A 382 11.94 -8.24 -1.92
CA VAL A 382 12.08 -7.30 -3.02
C VAL A 382 12.61 -8.02 -4.26
N VAL A 383 12.66 -7.33 -5.39
CA VAL A 383 13.24 -7.84 -6.64
C VAL A 383 14.75 -7.65 -6.61
N TYR A 384 15.50 -8.73 -6.80
CA TYR A 384 16.95 -8.67 -6.94
C TYR A 384 17.35 -8.97 -8.38
N ARG A 385 18.38 -8.28 -8.88
CA ARG A 385 19.00 -8.60 -10.17
C ARG A 385 20.38 -9.18 -9.92
N VAL A 386 20.56 -10.44 -10.33
CA VAL A 386 21.78 -11.22 -10.09
C VAL A 386 22.49 -11.43 -11.43
N VAL A 387 23.74 -11.00 -11.52
CA VAL A 387 24.63 -11.20 -12.67
C VAL A 387 25.61 -12.31 -12.32
N MET A 388 25.65 -13.35 -13.13
CA MET A 388 26.53 -14.50 -12.94
C MET A 388 27.92 -14.26 -13.56
N GLU A 389 28.91 -15.11 -13.21
CA GLU A 389 30.25 -15.04 -13.79
C GLU A 389 30.26 -15.26 -15.32
N ASP A 390 29.30 -16.01 -15.86
CA ASP A 390 29.13 -16.23 -17.30
C ASP A 390 28.44 -15.08 -18.04
N GLY A 391 28.05 -14.04 -17.33
CA GLY A 391 27.37 -12.85 -17.85
C GLY A 391 25.85 -13.00 -17.98
N SER A 392 25.26 -14.12 -17.58
CA SER A 392 23.80 -14.27 -17.53
C SER A 392 23.20 -13.42 -16.42
N GLU A 393 22.02 -12.83 -16.69
CA GLU A 393 21.27 -12.02 -15.72
C GLU A 393 20.00 -12.74 -15.30
N HIS A 394 19.74 -12.75 -14.01
CA HIS A 394 18.56 -13.35 -13.39
C HIS A 394 17.83 -12.33 -12.54
N VAL A 395 16.50 -12.25 -12.72
CA VAL A 395 15.62 -11.48 -11.84
C VAL A 395 15.07 -12.44 -10.79
N VAL A 396 15.35 -12.16 -9.53
CA VAL A 396 15.00 -13.03 -8.39
C VAL A 396 13.97 -12.32 -7.52
N THR A 397 12.75 -12.81 -7.52
CA THR A 397 11.64 -12.35 -6.66
C THR A 397 11.40 -13.30 -5.49
N ASN A 398 11.85 -14.54 -5.61
CA ASN A 398 11.75 -15.58 -4.59
C ASN A 398 13.15 -16.09 -4.24
N PRO A 399 13.53 -16.23 -2.95
CA PRO A 399 14.79 -16.84 -2.56
C PRO A 399 15.01 -18.24 -3.15
N SER A 400 13.94 -19.00 -3.46
CA SER A 400 14.04 -20.33 -4.08
C SER A 400 14.60 -20.28 -5.51
N ASP A 401 14.40 -19.15 -6.21
CA ASP A 401 14.88 -18.97 -7.60
C ASP A 401 16.31 -18.42 -7.67
N TRP A 402 17.00 -18.40 -6.52
CA TRP A 402 18.40 -17.99 -6.48
C TRP A 402 19.24 -18.87 -7.42
N PRO A 403 19.97 -18.29 -8.41
CA PRO A 403 20.70 -19.05 -9.38
C PRO A 403 21.84 -19.85 -8.75
N GLU A 404 22.04 -21.08 -9.26
CA GLU A 404 23.16 -21.91 -8.86
C GLU A 404 24.46 -21.44 -9.53
N GLY A 405 25.54 -21.40 -8.79
CA GLY A 405 26.85 -21.01 -9.29
C GLY A 405 27.44 -19.80 -8.60
N LYS A 406 28.46 -19.21 -9.23
CA LYS A 406 29.11 -18.03 -8.70
C LYS A 406 28.49 -16.75 -9.26
N THR A 407 28.07 -15.87 -8.38
CA THR A 407 27.56 -14.56 -8.72
C THR A 407 28.72 -13.56 -8.89
N ARG A 408 28.61 -12.69 -9.88
CA ARG A 408 29.56 -11.62 -10.15
C ARG A 408 29.13 -10.31 -9.49
N HIS A 409 27.88 -9.89 -9.76
CA HIS A 409 27.26 -8.69 -9.18
C HIS A 409 25.84 -9.01 -8.76
N ILE A 410 25.42 -8.42 -7.66
CA ILE A 410 24.04 -8.53 -7.15
C ILE A 410 23.56 -7.11 -6.92
N PHE A 411 22.38 -6.79 -7.48
CA PHE A 411 21.75 -5.49 -7.33
C PHE A 411 20.47 -5.62 -6.53
N GLU A 412 20.27 -4.67 -5.61
CA GLU A 412 19.06 -4.54 -4.80
C GLU A 412 18.37 -3.20 -5.05
N PRO A 413 17.04 -3.11 -5.00
CA PRO A 413 16.33 -1.85 -5.15
C PRO A 413 16.60 -0.95 -3.95
N VAL A 414 16.78 0.33 -4.23
CA VAL A 414 16.94 1.38 -3.23
C VAL A 414 15.84 2.41 -3.34
N VAL A 415 15.55 3.05 -2.24
CA VAL A 415 14.55 4.12 -2.14
C VAL A 415 15.19 5.35 -1.50
N LYS A 416 14.77 6.53 -1.97
CA LYS A 416 14.99 7.77 -1.24
C LYS A 416 13.90 7.91 -0.19
N THR A 417 14.31 8.08 1.05
CA THR A 417 13.38 8.24 2.16
C THR A 417 13.46 9.65 2.72
N THR A 418 12.30 10.19 3.06
CA THR A 418 12.15 11.45 3.77
C THR A 418 11.56 11.17 5.14
N VAL A 419 12.31 11.52 6.18
CA VAL A 419 11.87 11.38 7.59
C VAL A 419 11.70 12.77 8.17
N ILE A 420 10.49 13.10 8.64
CA ILE A 420 10.21 14.34 9.37
C ILE A 420 9.96 13.99 10.84
N ALA A 421 10.66 14.69 11.73
CA ALA A 421 10.54 14.47 13.17
C ALA A 421 10.94 15.72 13.96
N PRO A 422 10.58 15.79 15.27
CA PRO A 422 11.17 16.76 16.17
C PRO A 422 12.71 16.60 16.27
N SER A 423 13.42 17.74 16.33
CA SER A 423 14.90 17.78 16.32
C SER A 423 15.56 16.99 17.45
N GLU A 424 14.87 16.76 18.58
CA GLU A 424 15.35 15.93 19.68
C GLU A 424 15.61 14.45 19.29
N PHE A 425 14.97 13.95 18.22
CA PHE A 425 15.08 12.56 17.76
C PHE A 425 16.11 12.35 16.64
N ILE A 426 16.82 13.40 16.18
CA ILE A 426 17.80 13.29 15.07
C ILE A 426 18.78 12.14 15.31
N GLY A 427 19.39 12.07 16.51
CA GLY A 427 20.38 11.03 16.82
C GLY A 427 19.81 9.61 16.75
N ALA A 428 18.60 9.40 17.25
CA ALA A 428 17.93 8.10 17.22
C ALA A 428 17.56 7.66 15.80
N ILE A 429 17.15 8.62 14.96
CA ILE A 429 16.82 8.37 13.54
C ILE A 429 18.08 8.05 12.75
N MET A 430 19.15 8.84 12.93
CA MET A 430 20.43 8.60 12.25
C MET A 430 21.00 7.23 12.60
N GLU A 431 20.98 6.84 13.90
CA GLU A 431 21.41 5.51 14.33
C GLU A 431 20.58 4.39 13.68
N LEU A 432 19.25 4.55 13.62
CA LEU A 432 18.37 3.59 12.96
C LEU A 432 18.73 3.45 11.49
N CYS A 433 18.77 4.56 10.74
CA CYS A 433 19.05 4.55 9.30
C CYS A 433 20.45 3.95 9.00
N GLN A 434 21.47 4.31 9.78
CA GLN A 434 22.81 3.73 9.62
C GLN A 434 22.83 2.22 9.89
N SER A 435 22.10 1.75 10.91
CA SER A 435 21.97 0.32 11.20
C SER A 435 21.27 -0.47 10.07
N ARG A 436 20.55 0.23 9.19
CA ARG A 436 19.86 -0.29 8.02
C ARG A 436 20.56 0.04 6.69
N ARG A 437 21.87 0.24 6.74
CA ARG A 437 22.71 0.54 5.57
C ARG A 437 22.31 1.83 4.83
N GLY A 438 21.65 2.77 5.55
CA GLY A 438 21.20 4.03 4.97
C GLY A 438 22.34 5.03 4.79
N GLU A 439 22.34 5.70 3.64
CA GLU A 439 23.24 6.79 3.30
C GLU A 439 22.51 8.13 3.45
N LEU A 440 23.05 9.05 4.25
CA LEU A 440 22.47 10.37 4.48
C LEU A 440 22.63 11.23 3.23
N GLY A 441 21.51 11.62 2.60
CA GLY A 441 21.48 12.51 1.44
C GLY A 441 21.39 13.99 1.81
N GLY A 442 20.79 14.32 2.96
CA GLY A 442 20.66 15.69 3.43
C GLY A 442 19.86 15.82 4.73
N MET A 443 19.93 16.98 5.33
CA MET A 443 19.19 17.32 6.53
C MET A 443 18.85 18.81 6.49
N ASP A 444 17.57 19.14 6.57
CA ASP A 444 17.09 20.51 6.56
C ASP A 444 16.13 20.77 7.73
N TYR A 445 16.20 21.95 8.31
CA TYR A 445 15.28 22.36 9.37
C TYR A 445 14.06 23.05 8.77
N LEU A 446 12.90 22.42 8.93
CA LEU A 446 11.61 22.98 8.52
C LEU A 446 11.15 24.10 9.46
N SER A 447 11.54 23.98 10.76
CA SER A 447 11.34 24.99 11.78
C SER A 447 12.40 24.83 12.89
N GLU A 448 12.38 25.70 13.91
CA GLU A 448 13.31 25.58 15.05
C GLU A 448 13.27 24.22 15.76
N THR A 449 12.14 23.52 15.68
CA THR A 449 11.88 22.27 16.42
C THR A 449 11.68 21.07 15.52
N ARG A 450 11.59 21.21 14.20
CA ARG A 450 11.35 20.10 13.25
C ARG A 450 12.44 20.01 12.20
N VAL A 451 12.81 18.80 11.88
CA VAL A 451 13.86 18.48 10.90
C VAL A 451 13.34 17.50 9.87
N GLU A 452 13.76 17.70 8.64
CA GLU A 452 13.68 16.76 7.54
C GLU A 452 15.02 16.08 7.35
N LEU A 453 15.03 14.75 7.36
CA LEU A 453 16.19 13.92 7.10
C LEU A 453 15.96 13.11 5.83
N ARG A 454 16.84 13.23 4.86
CA ARG A 454 16.76 12.47 3.61
C ARG A 454 17.84 11.39 3.58
N TYR A 455 17.44 10.16 3.32
CA TYR A 455 18.30 9.00 3.23
C TYR A 455 18.06 8.22 1.95
N THR A 456 19.11 7.57 1.44
CA THR A 456 18.96 6.45 0.50
C THR A 456 19.09 5.16 1.29
N LEU A 457 18.06 4.30 1.22
CA LEU A 457 17.98 3.04 1.97
C LEU A 457 17.66 1.89 1.01
N PRO A 458 18.26 0.70 1.22
CA PRO A 458 17.78 -0.50 0.53
C PRO A 458 16.33 -0.79 0.90
N LEU A 459 15.48 -1.03 -0.10
CA LEU A 459 14.06 -1.29 0.15
C LEU A 459 13.86 -2.49 1.07
N ALA A 460 14.69 -3.54 0.93
CA ALA A 460 14.65 -4.73 1.78
C ALA A 460 14.81 -4.42 3.29
N GLU A 461 15.51 -3.34 3.65
CA GLU A 461 15.70 -2.94 5.05
C GLU A 461 14.50 -2.17 5.63
N ILE A 462 13.61 -1.67 4.76
CA ILE A 462 12.41 -0.91 5.16
C ILE A 462 11.22 -1.83 5.36
N ILE A 463 11.05 -2.84 4.50
CA ILE A 463 9.86 -3.67 4.43
C ILE A 463 9.62 -4.61 5.63
N PHE A 464 10.48 -4.70 6.62
CA PHE A 464 10.26 -5.60 7.75
C PHE A 464 9.71 -4.87 8.98
N ASP A 465 10.53 -4.07 9.64
CA ASP A 465 10.21 -3.49 10.94
C ASP A 465 10.70 -2.04 11.09
N PHE A 466 11.14 -1.43 9.98
CA PHE A 466 11.74 -0.10 10.02
C PHE A 466 10.75 0.97 10.50
N PHE A 467 9.51 0.92 10.00
CA PHE A 467 8.48 1.89 10.39
C PHE A 467 8.15 1.79 11.88
N ASP A 468 7.98 0.57 12.40
CA ASP A 468 7.71 0.34 13.82
C ASP A 468 8.90 0.74 14.70
N ALA A 469 10.11 0.43 14.26
CA ALA A 469 11.35 0.84 14.94
C ALA A 469 11.49 2.37 14.95
N LEU A 470 11.16 3.06 13.85
CA LEU A 470 11.16 4.50 13.74
C LEU A 470 10.15 5.13 14.70
N LYS A 471 8.90 4.69 14.67
CA LYS A 471 7.83 5.15 15.57
C LYS A 471 8.18 4.91 17.04
N SER A 472 8.68 3.73 17.37
CA SER A 472 9.08 3.38 18.74
C SER A 472 10.21 4.28 19.27
N ARG A 473 11.26 4.54 18.46
CA ARG A 473 12.41 5.37 18.84
C ARG A 473 12.08 6.85 18.93
N THR A 474 11.02 7.28 18.24
CA THR A 474 10.58 8.68 18.19
C THR A 474 9.28 8.93 18.95
N ARG A 475 8.84 8.00 19.79
CA ARG A 475 7.57 8.08 20.55
C ARG A 475 6.35 8.36 19.68
N GLY A 476 6.38 7.91 18.43
CA GLY A 476 5.31 8.10 17.46
C GLY A 476 5.36 9.42 16.67
N TYR A 477 6.33 10.29 16.96
CA TYR A 477 6.39 11.63 16.33
C TYR A 477 7.02 11.66 14.93
N ALA A 478 7.82 10.66 14.52
CA ALA A 478 8.40 10.66 13.20
C ALA A 478 7.41 10.17 12.15
N SER A 479 7.37 10.84 11.02
CA SER A 479 6.74 10.37 9.79
C SER A 479 7.77 9.94 8.77
N LEU A 480 7.41 9.02 7.90
CA LEU A 480 8.25 8.46 6.86
C LEU A 480 7.49 8.49 5.54
N ASP A 481 8.20 8.91 4.51
CA ASP A 481 7.82 8.73 3.12
C ASP A 481 9.00 8.18 2.33
N TYR A 482 8.76 7.49 1.21
CA TYR A 482 9.82 6.98 0.35
C TYR A 482 9.41 6.90 -1.11
N GLU A 483 10.38 7.06 -2.00
CA GLU A 483 10.23 6.94 -3.44
C GLU A 483 11.29 5.99 -4.03
N GLU A 484 10.97 5.31 -5.11
CA GLU A 484 11.92 4.44 -5.82
C GLU A 484 13.11 5.25 -6.34
N ALA A 485 14.34 4.77 -6.09
CA ALA A 485 15.57 5.45 -6.48
C ALA A 485 16.51 4.59 -7.35
N GLY A 486 15.98 3.51 -7.93
CA GLY A 486 16.73 2.59 -8.77
C GLY A 486 17.34 1.43 -8.00
N GLU A 487 18.52 0.98 -8.44
CA GLU A 487 19.22 -0.19 -7.90
C GLU A 487 20.64 0.16 -7.48
N GLN A 488 21.14 -0.51 -6.45
CA GLN A 488 22.56 -0.45 -6.06
C GLN A 488 23.17 -1.85 -5.98
N GLU A 489 24.48 -1.95 -6.21
CA GLU A 489 25.21 -3.19 -5.97
C GLU A 489 25.40 -3.45 -4.49
N ALA A 490 25.17 -4.70 -4.04
CA ALA A 490 25.29 -5.09 -2.64
C ALA A 490 25.81 -6.52 -2.48
N ASP A 491 26.52 -6.77 -1.37
CA ASP A 491 27.02 -8.11 -1.02
C ASP A 491 25.93 -8.92 -0.31
N LEU A 492 25.04 -9.49 -1.13
CA LEU A 492 23.91 -10.27 -0.65
C LEU A 492 24.18 -11.77 -0.74
N VAL A 493 23.54 -12.51 0.16
CA VAL A 493 23.62 -13.97 0.18
C VAL A 493 22.25 -14.56 0.47
N LYS A 494 21.98 -15.71 -0.12
CA LYS A 494 20.84 -16.54 0.26
C LYS A 494 21.17 -17.31 1.54
N VAL A 495 20.32 -17.20 2.55
CA VAL A 495 20.36 -17.98 3.78
C VAL A 495 19.22 -18.97 3.74
N ASP A 496 19.56 -20.25 3.75
CA ASP A 496 18.60 -21.36 3.83
C ASP A 496 18.47 -21.85 5.28
N ILE A 497 17.25 -22.12 5.70
CA ILE A 497 16.96 -22.77 6.99
C ILE A 497 16.73 -24.24 6.77
N LEU A 498 17.54 -25.07 7.44
CA LEU A 498 17.51 -26.52 7.30
C LEU A 498 16.89 -27.13 8.55
N LEU A 499 15.89 -27.98 8.37
CA LEU A 499 15.36 -28.87 9.40
C LEU A 499 15.79 -30.31 9.09
N GLN A 500 16.57 -30.91 9.99
CA GLN A 500 17.16 -32.22 9.77
C GLN A 500 18.09 -32.34 8.55
N GLY A 501 18.61 -31.21 8.05
CA GLY A 501 19.45 -31.14 6.86
C GLY A 501 18.68 -30.93 5.54
N GLU A 502 17.35 -30.89 5.58
CA GLU A 502 16.51 -30.54 4.44
C GLU A 502 16.13 -29.05 4.51
N ALA A 503 16.29 -28.35 3.40
CA ALA A 503 15.93 -26.92 3.31
C ALA A 503 14.41 -26.74 3.34
N VAL A 504 13.97 -25.75 4.12
CA VAL A 504 12.57 -25.31 4.16
C VAL A 504 12.50 -23.98 3.44
N ASP A 505 12.03 -24.02 2.20
CA ASP A 505 11.97 -22.90 1.26
C ASP A 505 11.26 -21.68 1.83
N ALA A 506 10.16 -21.88 2.55
CA ALA A 506 9.37 -20.81 3.16
C ALA A 506 10.16 -19.95 4.18
N PHE A 507 11.28 -20.44 4.71
CA PHE A 507 12.14 -19.71 5.66
C PHE A 507 13.45 -19.22 5.03
N SER A 508 13.68 -19.47 3.76
CA SER A 508 14.84 -18.96 3.03
C SER A 508 14.70 -17.45 2.84
N ALA A 509 15.80 -16.71 2.96
CA ALA A 509 15.83 -15.27 2.75
C ALA A 509 17.11 -14.83 2.05
N ILE A 510 17.03 -13.71 1.33
CA ILE A 510 18.18 -13.01 0.75
C ILE A 510 18.49 -11.85 1.69
N VAL A 511 19.69 -11.82 2.23
CA VAL A 511 20.12 -10.84 3.24
C VAL A 511 21.54 -10.37 2.95
N HIS A 512 21.90 -9.20 3.48
CA HIS A 512 23.28 -8.74 3.42
C HIS A 512 24.20 -9.71 4.17
N ARG A 513 25.40 -9.97 3.62
CA ARG A 513 26.34 -10.97 4.16
C ARG A 513 26.65 -10.78 5.63
N GLU A 514 26.83 -9.52 6.06
CA GLU A 514 27.11 -9.21 7.47
C GLU A 514 25.93 -9.54 8.39
N ALA A 515 24.70 -9.40 7.90
CA ALA A 515 23.48 -9.69 8.66
C ALA A 515 23.12 -11.20 8.66
N ALA A 516 23.72 -12.01 7.77
CA ALA A 516 23.35 -13.40 7.55
C ALA A 516 23.42 -14.28 8.81
N TYR A 517 24.47 -14.13 9.62
CA TYR A 517 24.59 -14.85 10.88
C TYR A 517 23.49 -14.47 11.88
N GLY A 518 23.25 -13.16 12.04
CA GLY A 518 22.21 -12.63 12.94
C GLY A 518 20.83 -13.14 12.56
N TYR A 519 20.49 -13.06 11.27
CA TYR A 519 19.24 -13.60 10.72
C TYR A 519 19.10 -15.11 10.98
N GLY A 520 20.11 -15.89 10.59
CA GLY A 520 20.10 -17.35 10.73
C GLY A 520 19.99 -17.81 12.18
N ASN A 521 20.67 -17.14 13.10
CA ASN A 521 20.62 -17.45 14.54
C ASN A 521 19.26 -17.10 15.14
N LYS A 522 18.70 -15.92 14.81
CA LYS A 522 17.37 -15.49 15.26
C LYS A 522 16.29 -16.47 14.79
N MET A 523 16.32 -16.86 13.52
CA MET A 523 15.36 -17.78 12.94
C MET A 523 15.48 -19.19 13.54
N ALA A 524 16.70 -19.70 13.69
CA ALA A 524 16.93 -21.01 14.30
C ALA A 524 16.46 -21.08 15.77
N THR A 525 16.66 -20.01 16.52
CA THR A 525 16.20 -19.88 17.92
C THR A 525 14.67 -19.82 17.98
N LYS A 526 14.03 -19.00 17.12
CA LYS A 526 12.58 -18.87 17.05
C LYS A 526 11.91 -20.21 16.69
N LEU A 527 12.42 -20.90 15.70
CA LEU A 527 11.92 -22.22 15.29
C LEU A 527 12.12 -23.29 16.38
N LYS A 528 13.21 -23.26 17.12
CA LYS A 528 13.44 -24.15 18.26
C LYS A 528 12.38 -23.98 19.35
N GLU A 529 11.89 -22.76 19.57
CA GLU A 529 10.84 -22.47 20.56
C GLU A 529 9.46 -22.88 20.07
N LEU A 530 9.17 -22.66 18.78
CA LEU A 530 7.87 -22.89 18.16
C LEU A 530 7.60 -24.36 17.80
N ILE A 531 8.63 -25.06 17.33
CA ILE A 531 8.47 -26.47 16.91
C ILE A 531 8.44 -27.37 18.16
N PRO A 532 7.36 -28.17 18.37
CA PRO A 532 7.26 -29.05 19.52
C PRO A 532 8.32 -30.14 19.48
N ARG A 533 8.77 -30.58 20.66
CA ARG A 533 9.72 -31.68 20.78
C ARG A 533 9.13 -32.97 20.19
N GLN A 534 9.92 -33.64 19.36
CA GLN A 534 9.55 -34.90 18.72
C GLN A 534 10.27 -36.11 19.37
N GLN A 535 10.00 -37.30 18.89
CA GLN A 535 10.61 -38.55 19.42
C GLN A 535 12.14 -38.62 19.18
N PHE A 536 12.64 -37.78 18.27
CA PHE A 536 14.05 -37.69 17.91
C PHE A 536 14.53 -36.22 18.01
N GLU A 537 15.83 -36.03 18.00
CA GLU A 537 16.43 -34.69 18.02
C GLU A 537 16.35 -34.07 16.62
N VAL A 538 15.84 -32.85 16.55
CA VAL A 538 15.74 -32.08 15.31
C VAL A 538 16.77 -30.94 15.33
N PRO A 539 17.85 -31.04 14.53
CA PRO A 539 18.74 -29.91 14.32
C PRO A 539 18.05 -28.86 13.42
N VAL A 540 18.03 -27.62 13.86
CA VAL A 540 17.63 -26.44 13.11
C VAL A 540 18.91 -25.72 12.73
N GLN A 541 19.17 -25.53 11.45
CA GLN A 541 20.44 -24.98 10.97
C GLN A 541 20.15 -23.85 9.97
N ALA A 542 20.98 -22.83 10.00
CA ALA A 542 21.03 -21.82 8.94
C ALA A 542 22.31 -22.02 8.12
N ALA A 543 22.20 -21.95 6.81
CA ALA A 543 23.31 -22.19 5.89
C ALA A 543 23.37 -21.16 4.77
N ILE A 544 24.58 -20.85 4.30
CA ILE A 544 24.84 -20.14 3.04
C ILE A 544 25.47 -21.16 2.10
N GLY A 545 24.70 -21.60 1.09
CA GLY A 545 25.09 -22.73 0.27
C GLY A 545 25.33 -23.98 1.13
N SER A 546 26.53 -24.57 1.06
CA SER A 546 26.92 -25.73 1.86
C SER A 546 27.43 -25.41 3.27
N LYS A 547 27.70 -24.12 3.58
CA LYS A 547 28.30 -23.71 4.86
C LYS A 547 27.22 -23.40 5.89
N ILE A 548 27.20 -24.19 6.98
CA ILE A 548 26.33 -23.92 8.13
C ILE A 548 26.92 -22.75 8.91
N ILE A 549 26.09 -21.69 9.13
CA ILE A 549 26.47 -20.47 9.84
C ILE A 549 25.89 -20.40 11.26
N ALA A 550 24.71 -20.99 11.50
CA ALA A 550 24.09 -21.07 12.82
C ALA A 550 23.41 -22.43 13.00
N ARG A 551 23.31 -22.88 14.26
CA ARG A 551 22.67 -24.16 14.59
C ARG A 551 22.06 -24.13 15.99
N GLU A 552 20.82 -24.60 16.05
CA GLU A 552 20.10 -24.91 17.28
C GLU A 552 19.57 -26.34 17.23
N ASN A 553 19.29 -26.94 18.39
CA ASN A 553 18.79 -28.30 18.46
C ASN A 553 17.51 -28.38 19.30
N ILE A 554 16.46 -28.96 18.74
CA ILE A 554 15.22 -29.31 19.45
C ILE A 554 15.43 -30.70 20.07
N ARG A 555 15.49 -30.76 21.41
CA ARG A 555 15.75 -32.00 22.12
C ARG A 555 14.61 -32.98 21.96
N ALA A 556 14.93 -34.27 21.76
CA ALA A 556 13.93 -35.35 21.70
C ALA A 556 13.15 -35.48 23.03
N ILE A 557 11.88 -35.89 22.93
CA ILE A 557 11.10 -36.30 24.09
C ILE A 557 11.81 -37.49 24.74
N ARG A 558 12.11 -37.37 26.03
CA ARG A 558 12.70 -38.48 26.82
C ARG A 558 11.57 -39.22 27.51
N LYS A 559 11.37 -40.47 27.11
CA LYS A 559 10.58 -41.43 27.89
C LYS A 559 11.46 -41.98 29.00
N ASP A 560 11.04 -41.91 30.25
CA ASP A 560 11.79 -42.51 31.35
C ASP A 560 11.67 -44.03 31.27
N VAL A 561 12.61 -44.64 30.54
CA VAL A 561 12.67 -46.10 30.37
C VAL A 561 13.18 -46.81 31.64
N LEU A 562 13.69 -46.03 32.61
CA LEU A 562 14.23 -46.54 33.88
C LEU A 562 13.19 -46.51 35.01
N ALA A 563 12.04 -45.84 34.84
CA ALA A 563 11.00 -45.73 35.86
C ALA A 563 10.47 -47.05 36.39
N LYS A 564 10.55 -48.13 35.58
CA LYS A 564 10.14 -49.49 35.97
C LYS A 564 11.30 -50.37 36.41
N CYS A 565 12.52 -49.84 36.50
CA CYS A 565 13.70 -50.63 36.93
C CYS A 565 13.90 -50.45 38.45
N TYR A 566 13.22 -51.26 39.25
CA TYR A 566 13.51 -51.40 40.67
C TYR A 566 14.75 -52.29 40.85
N GLY A 567 15.80 -51.73 41.51
CA GLY A 567 17.00 -52.46 41.85
C GLY A 567 18.28 -51.98 41.15
N GLY A 568 19.43 -52.31 41.71
CA GLY A 568 20.75 -51.79 41.35
C GLY A 568 21.43 -52.36 40.11
N ASP A 569 20.71 -53.06 39.19
CA ASP A 569 21.31 -53.64 37.99
C ASP A 569 21.72 -52.56 36.97
N ILE A 570 22.95 -52.12 37.08
CA ILE A 570 23.59 -51.09 36.25
C ILE A 570 23.67 -51.57 34.78
N SER A 571 23.90 -52.84 34.53
CA SER A 571 24.03 -53.43 33.19
C SER A 571 22.71 -53.37 32.43
N ARG A 572 21.58 -53.64 33.08
CA ARG A 572 20.25 -53.58 32.51
C ARG A 572 19.82 -52.15 32.22
N LYS A 573 20.14 -51.21 33.12
CA LYS A 573 19.90 -49.78 32.92
C LYS A 573 20.66 -49.26 31.70
N ARG A 574 21.94 -49.63 31.54
CA ARG A 574 22.78 -49.25 30.41
C ARG A 574 22.25 -49.79 29.08
N LYS A 575 21.89 -51.08 29.02
CA LYS A 575 21.27 -51.70 27.83
C LYS A 575 19.96 -51.03 27.42
N LEU A 576 19.10 -50.64 28.35
CA LEU A 576 17.85 -49.94 28.06
C LEU A 576 18.10 -48.55 27.50
N LEU A 577 19.09 -47.82 28.04
CA LEU A 577 19.49 -46.51 27.52
C LEU A 577 20.13 -46.60 26.12
N GLU A 578 20.94 -47.64 25.86
CA GLU A 578 21.54 -47.91 24.55
C GLU A 578 20.46 -48.26 23.51
N LYS A 579 19.51 -49.13 23.83
CA LYS A 579 18.35 -49.44 22.96
C LYS A 579 17.50 -48.18 22.66
N GLN A 580 17.28 -47.33 23.66
CA GLN A 580 16.57 -46.08 23.45
C GLN A 580 17.35 -45.14 22.52
N LYS A 581 18.68 -45.05 22.67
CA LYS A 581 19.55 -44.26 21.80
C LYS A 581 19.57 -44.78 20.37
N GLU A 582 19.66 -46.09 20.17
CA GLU A 582 19.56 -46.71 18.83
C GLU A 582 18.18 -46.54 18.19
N GLY A 583 17.10 -46.73 18.95
CA GLY A 583 15.74 -46.48 18.48
C GLY A 583 15.54 -45.04 18.00
N LYS A 584 16.03 -44.06 18.77
CA LYS A 584 16.00 -42.66 18.38
C LYS A 584 16.85 -42.35 17.14
N LYS A 585 18.02 -43.02 16.99
CA LYS A 585 18.86 -42.87 15.80
C LYS A 585 18.15 -43.42 14.54
N ARG A 586 17.44 -44.54 14.64
CA ARG A 586 16.63 -45.08 13.54
C ARG A 586 15.44 -44.19 13.20
N MET A 587 14.72 -43.68 14.21
CA MET A 587 13.61 -42.74 14.00
C MET A 587 14.08 -41.43 13.33
N LYS A 588 15.27 -40.92 13.66
CA LYS A 588 15.87 -39.76 13.01
C LYS A 588 16.12 -40.00 11.50
N THR A 589 16.40 -41.22 11.09
CA THR A 589 16.69 -41.55 9.68
C THR A 589 15.41 -41.73 8.84
N ILE A 590 14.26 -41.99 9.46
CA ILE A 590 13.00 -42.34 8.80
C ILE A 590 11.92 -41.28 9.01
N GLY A 591 12.00 -40.54 10.12
CA GLY A 591 10.97 -39.54 10.49
C GLY A 591 11.11 -38.25 9.73
N ARG A 592 10.05 -37.79 9.10
CA ARG A 592 9.93 -36.40 8.64
C ARG A 592 9.62 -35.50 9.83
N VAL A 593 10.15 -34.27 9.80
CA VAL A 593 9.85 -33.27 10.81
C VAL A 593 8.50 -32.65 10.47
N GLU A 594 7.51 -32.86 11.33
CA GLU A 594 6.24 -32.13 11.22
C GLU A 594 6.41 -30.77 11.87
N VAL A 595 6.29 -29.72 11.08
CA VAL A 595 6.23 -28.32 11.55
C VAL A 595 4.75 -27.95 11.64
N PRO A 596 4.24 -27.67 12.85
CA PRO A 596 2.86 -27.20 12.99
C PRO A 596 2.64 -25.91 12.23
N GLN A 597 1.44 -25.73 11.73
CA GLN A 597 1.04 -24.56 10.96
C GLN A 597 1.21 -23.26 11.76
N GLU A 598 0.86 -23.29 13.05
CA GLU A 598 1.05 -22.18 13.97
C GLU A 598 2.54 -21.78 14.09
N ALA A 599 3.45 -22.76 13.93
CA ALA A 599 4.89 -22.47 13.94
C ALA A 599 5.35 -21.75 12.66
N PHE A 600 4.74 -22.06 11.49
CA PHE A 600 5.00 -21.30 10.26
C PHE A 600 4.48 -19.86 10.39
N VAL A 601 3.22 -19.70 10.77
CA VAL A 601 2.63 -18.37 10.97
C VAL A 601 3.44 -17.55 11.97
N ALA A 602 3.77 -18.12 13.14
CA ALA A 602 4.52 -17.43 14.17
C ALA A 602 6.00 -17.18 13.79
N ALA A 603 6.62 -18.06 12.99
CA ALA A 603 8.00 -17.85 12.53
C ALA A 603 8.09 -16.76 11.44
N LEU A 604 7.09 -16.70 10.57
CA LEU A 604 7.01 -15.76 9.47
C LEU A 604 6.36 -14.44 9.86
N SER A 605 5.57 -14.41 10.97
CA SER A 605 5.02 -13.15 11.48
C SER A 605 6.16 -12.20 11.83
N THR A 606 6.07 -11.01 11.31
CA THR A 606 6.97 -9.89 11.56
C THR A 606 6.83 -9.31 12.96
N ASP A 607 5.86 -9.79 13.75
CA ASP A 607 5.72 -9.37 15.15
C ASP A 607 7.05 -9.58 15.86
N ALA A 608 7.83 -8.51 15.75
CA ALA A 608 9.06 -8.34 16.48
C ALA A 608 8.77 -8.71 17.93
N ALA A 609 9.67 -9.44 18.48
CA ALA A 609 9.73 -9.73 19.89
C ALA A 609 9.37 -8.49 20.73
N GLY A 610 8.10 -8.25 20.92
CA GLY A 610 7.60 -7.52 22.06
C GLY A 610 7.95 -8.38 23.26
N ASP A 611 8.82 -7.86 24.11
CA ASP A 611 9.08 -8.36 25.44
C ASP A 611 7.78 -8.83 26.08
N LYS A 612 7.57 -10.15 26.11
CA LYS A 612 6.60 -10.68 27.06
C LYS A 612 7.16 -10.38 28.43
N PRO A 613 6.46 -9.63 29.29
CA PRO A 613 6.87 -9.48 30.68
C PRO A 613 6.97 -10.90 31.23
N LYS A 614 8.12 -11.23 31.78
CA LYS A 614 8.32 -12.44 32.57
C LYS A 614 7.28 -12.44 33.67
N GLY A 615 6.17 -13.13 33.40
CA GLY A 615 5.17 -13.45 34.40
C GLY A 615 5.81 -14.38 35.42
N LYS A 616 5.64 -13.99 36.68
CA LYS A 616 6.06 -14.70 37.89
C LYS A 616 5.51 -16.12 37.92
#